data_2c83eadf10729f2c202a79d519dc4db0
#
_entry.id   2c83eadf10729f2c202a79d519dc4db0
#
_cell.length_a   1.000
_cell.length_b   1.000
_cell.length_c   1.000
_cell.angle_alpha   90.00
_cell.angle_beta   90.00
_cell.angle_gamma   90.00
#
_symmetry.space_group_name_H-M   'P 1'
#
loop_
_entity.id
_entity.type
_entity.pdbx_description
1 polymer ?
#
loop_
_entity_poly.entity_id
_entity_poly.type
_entity_poly.pdbx_seq_one_letter_code
_entity_poly.pdbx_strand_id
1 'polypeptide(L)'
;MRSKEKNMDLTSTENEAAKKAKKADKWADKPAMEVRDLHFSYGKNKVLKGVSLKIEEGKITTIMGANGCGKSTLFSLMTKNLYPGKGNIFLKGKNIQNLNLKEFARKVAIVQQYNSASDDITVENLVAFGRTPHKKMMQGDSAEDERMIEWALEVTNLMEYRDREVSRLSGGQRQRVWIAMALCQGTKTLILDEPTTYLDIRYQIEILQLVKKLNQEFGITIIMVLHDINQAITYSDNIIGMKDGVVLVEGDPEEVITEESIRELYGIELGVTRVDGRKFVLAV
;
A
#
# COMPACT_ATOMS: atom_id res chain seq x y z
N MET A 1 -44.68 -31.54 -15.75
CA MET A 1 -43.48 -31.03 -16.38
C MET A 1 -42.83 -29.79 -15.73
N ARG A 2 -43.44 -29.16 -14.71
CA ARG A 2 -42.93 -27.93 -14.06
C ARG A 2 -41.99 -28.15 -12.85
N SER A 3 -41.75 -29.38 -12.38
CA SER A 3 -40.91 -29.64 -11.19
C SER A 3 -39.46 -30.05 -11.52
N LYS A 4 -39.12 -30.32 -12.76
CA LYS A 4 -37.72 -30.68 -13.16
C LYS A 4 -36.83 -29.49 -13.55
N GLU A 5 -37.43 -28.38 -13.97
CA GLU A 5 -36.64 -27.17 -14.32
C GLU A 5 -36.15 -26.39 -13.09
N LYS A 6 -36.92 -26.41 -11.96
CA LYS A 6 -36.48 -25.74 -10.71
C LYS A 6 -35.28 -26.40 -10.00
N ASN A 7 -35.04 -27.71 -10.21
CA ASN A 7 -33.93 -28.43 -9.60
C ASN A 7 -32.63 -28.30 -10.40
N MET A 8 -32.67 -27.88 -11.67
CA MET A 8 -31.48 -27.73 -12.51
C MET A 8 -30.81 -26.38 -12.32
N ASP A 9 -31.57 -25.32 -11.94
CA ASP A 9 -31.02 -23.98 -11.67
C ASP A 9 -30.35 -23.89 -10.30
N LEU A 10 -30.82 -24.63 -9.28
CA LEU A 10 -30.22 -24.65 -7.93
C LEU A 10 -28.86 -25.35 -7.92
N THR A 11 -28.67 -26.41 -8.70
CA THR A 11 -27.40 -27.12 -8.79
C THR A 11 -26.33 -26.36 -9.57
N SER A 12 -26.70 -25.49 -10.51
CA SER A 12 -25.76 -24.63 -11.24
C SER A 12 -25.22 -23.48 -10.38
N THR A 13 -26.10 -22.84 -9.59
CA THR A 13 -25.72 -21.78 -8.65
C THR A 13 -24.88 -22.29 -7.47
N GLU A 14 -25.18 -23.47 -6.93
CA GLU A 14 -24.38 -24.12 -5.89
C GLU A 14 -23.01 -24.57 -6.42
N ASN A 15 -22.93 -25.05 -7.65
CA ASN A 15 -21.64 -25.39 -8.29
C ASN A 15 -20.78 -24.16 -8.63
N GLU A 16 -21.39 -23.03 -9.00
CA GLU A 16 -20.67 -21.77 -9.20
C GLU A 16 -20.18 -21.16 -7.86
N ALA A 17 -21.03 -21.22 -6.82
CA ALA A 17 -20.65 -20.80 -5.48
C ALA A 17 -19.52 -21.68 -4.89
N ALA A 18 -19.62 -22.99 -5.05
CA ALA A 18 -18.57 -23.94 -4.65
C ALA A 18 -17.26 -23.77 -5.45
N LYS A 19 -17.34 -23.45 -6.76
CA LYS A 19 -16.16 -23.10 -7.58
C LYS A 19 -15.56 -21.77 -7.18
N LYS A 20 -16.36 -20.77 -6.82
CA LYS A 20 -15.87 -19.49 -6.26
C LYS A 20 -15.25 -19.66 -4.88
N ALA A 21 -15.85 -20.47 -4.00
CA ALA A 21 -15.31 -20.80 -2.68
C ALA A 21 -13.99 -21.58 -2.78
N LYS A 22 -13.90 -22.63 -3.62
CA LYS A 22 -12.66 -23.37 -3.90
C LYS A 22 -11.58 -22.50 -4.57
N LYS A 23 -11.95 -21.47 -5.32
CA LYS A 23 -11.01 -20.51 -5.92
C LYS A 23 -10.54 -19.48 -4.90
N ALA A 24 -11.35 -19.12 -3.91
CA ALA A 24 -10.98 -18.28 -2.77
C ALA A 24 -10.01 -19.01 -1.84
N ASP A 25 -10.28 -20.28 -1.52
CA ASP A 25 -9.48 -21.09 -0.61
C ASP A 25 -8.07 -21.40 -1.17
N LYS A 26 -7.91 -21.46 -2.48
CA LYS A 26 -6.60 -21.66 -3.14
C LYS A 26 -5.64 -20.45 -2.99
N TRP A 27 -6.13 -19.32 -2.49
CA TRP A 27 -5.39 -18.06 -2.31
C TRP A 27 -5.19 -17.67 -0.84
N ALA A 28 -5.84 -18.37 0.11
CA ALA A 28 -5.81 -18.05 1.54
C ALA A 28 -4.39 -18.10 2.14
N ASP A 29 -3.50 -18.94 1.60
CA ASP A 29 -2.11 -19.08 2.08
C ASP A 29 -1.06 -18.29 1.28
N LYS A 30 -1.48 -17.42 0.35
CA LYS A 30 -0.52 -16.68 -0.47
C LYS A 30 -0.33 -15.27 0.04
N PRO A 31 0.92 -14.79 0.13
CA PRO A 31 1.19 -13.42 0.50
C PRO A 31 0.47 -12.44 -0.46
N ALA A 32 0.11 -11.26 0.06
CA ALA A 32 -0.50 -10.20 -0.76
C ALA A 32 0.44 -9.83 -1.90
N MET A 33 1.73 -9.68 -1.60
CA MET A 33 2.78 -9.47 -2.59
C MET A 33 4.03 -10.27 -2.21
N GLU A 34 4.75 -10.78 -3.22
CA GLU A 34 6.01 -11.52 -3.03
C GLU A 34 7.03 -11.05 -4.06
N VAL A 35 8.21 -10.74 -3.60
CA VAL A 35 9.38 -10.38 -4.42
C VAL A 35 10.38 -11.53 -4.35
N ARG A 36 10.88 -11.99 -5.50
CA ARG A 36 11.82 -13.11 -5.60
C ARG A 36 13.04 -12.74 -6.41
N ASP A 37 14.20 -12.79 -5.77
CA ASP A 37 15.55 -12.59 -6.35
C ASP A 37 15.62 -11.38 -7.29
N LEU A 38 15.11 -10.22 -6.81
CA LEU A 38 14.93 -9.03 -7.61
C LEU A 38 16.24 -8.27 -7.75
N HIS A 39 16.67 -8.09 -9.00
CA HIS A 39 17.87 -7.30 -9.35
C HIS A 39 17.46 -6.14 -10.26
N PHE A 40 18.09 -4.99 -10.02
CA PHE A 40 17.88 -3.83 -10.84
C PHE A 40 19.13 -2.92 -10.88
N SER A 41 19.39 -2.32 -12.05
CA SER A 41 20.50 -1.39 -12.26
C SER A 41 20.06 -0.21 -13.13
N TYR A 42 20.48 0.99 -12.76
CA TYR A 42 20.47 2.15 -13.67
C TYR A 42 21.80 2.18 -14.44
N GLY A 43 21.78 1.74 -15.68
CA GLY A 43 23.00 1.56 -16.48
C GLY A 43 23.99 0.60 -15.78
N LYS A 44 25.16 1.10 -15.41
CA LYS A 44 26.18 0.31 -14.70
C LYS A 44 26.00 0.28 -13.16
N ASN A 45 25.15 1.15 -12.61
CA ASN A 45 24.93 1.24 -11.17
C ASN A 45 23.93 0.19 -10.69
N LYS A 46 24.43 -0.85 -10.00
CA LYS A 46 23.61 -1.91 -9.41
C LYS A 46 22.93 -1.40 -8.13
N VAL A 47 21.60 -1.24 -8.15
CA VAL A 47 20.81 -0.73 -7.02
C VAL A 47 20.18 -1.84 -6.21
N LEU A 48 19.53 -2.85 -6.85
CA LEU A 48 19.03 -4.02 -6.15
C LEU A 48 19.83 -5.25 -6.51
N LYS A 49 20.17 -6.06 -5.50
CA LYS A 49 21.18 -7.13 -5.60
C LYS A 49 20.63 -8.47 -5.09
N GLY A 50 19.42 -8.86 -5.54
CA GLY A 50 18.78 -10.12 -5.15
C GLY A 50 17.79 -9.96 -4.00
N VAL A 51 17.00 -8.89 -4.01
CA VAL A 51 15.96 -8.64 -2.99
C VAL A 51 14.89 -9.72 -3.08
N SER A 52 14.62 -10.36 -1.93
CA SER A 52 13.50 -11.29 -1.75
C SER A 52 12.77 -10.91 -0.46
N LEU A 53 11.43 -10.81 -0.51
CA LEU A 53 10.59 -10.48 0.63
C LEU A 53 9.15 -10.94 0.41
N LYS A 54 8.36 -11.01 1.49
CA LYS A 54 6.94 -11.35 1.45
C LYS A 54 6.14 -10.32 2.23
N ILE A 55 5.04 -9.89 1.62
CA ILE A 55 4.05 -9.00 2.25
C ILE A 55 2.84 -9.85 2.61
N GLU A 56 2.56 -9.95 3.89
CA GLU A 56 1.40 -10.66 4.40
C GLU A 56 0.10 -9.90 4.13
N GLU A 57 -0.97 -10.64 3.87
CA GLU A 57 -2.29 -10.04 3.67
C GLU A 57 -2.86 -9.50 4.98
N GLY A 58 -3.52 -8.32 4.91
CA GLY A 58 -4.15 -7.70 6.08
C GLY A 58 -3.17 -7.15 7.10
N LYS A 59 -1.88 -7.04 6.79
CA LYS A 59 -0.83 -6.48 7.63
C LYS A 59 -0.33 -5.13 7.12
N ILE A 60 0.24 -4.36 8.03
CA ILE A 60 1.00 -3.14 7.72
C ILE A 60 2.48 -3.51 7.68
N THR A 61 3.10 -3.43 6.51
CA THR A 61 4.53 -3.65 6.33
C THR A 61 5.23 -2.34 5.99
N THR A 62 6.25 -1.98 6.78
CA THR A 62 7.07 -0.80 6.52
C THR A 62 8.42 -1.19 5.95
N ILE A 63 8.80 -0.55 4.86
CA ILE A 63 10.14 -0.62 4.25
C ILE A 63 10.96 0.56 4.75
N MET A 64 12.13 0.30 5.33
CA MET A 64 13.01 1.32 5.88
C MET A 64 14.48 1.07 5.56
N GLY A 65 15.35 2.02 5.87
CA GLY A 65 16.80 1.97 5.64
C GLY A 65 17.35 3.33 5.23
N ALA A 66 18.68 3.45 5.16
CA ALA A 66 19.35 4.68 4.81
C ALA A 66 19.02 5.19 3.39
N ASN A 67 19.24 6.48 3.15
CA ASN A 67 19.08 7.04 1.81
C ASN A 67 20.00 6.35 0.80
N GLY A 68 19.49 6.08 -0.40
CA GLY A 68 20.24 5.40 -1.45
C GLY A 68 20.31 3.87 -1.33
N CYS A 69 19.74 3.24 -0.28
CA CYS A 69 19.78 1.78 -0.13
C CYS A 69 18.87 1.01 -1.11
N GLY A 70 18.02 1.71 -1.91
CA GLY A 70 17.21 1.09 -2.97
C GLY A 70 15.70 1.06 -2.70
N LYS A 71 15.17 1.68 -1.61
CA LYS A 71 13.72 1.69 -1.27
C LYS A 71 12.84 2.20 -2.41
N SER A 72 13.12 3.40 -2.94
CA SER A 72 12.32 4.01 -4.02
C SER A 72 12.41 3.22 -5.33
N THR A 73 13.54 2.53 -5.58
CA THR A 73 13.69 1.62 -6.73
C THR A 73 12.83 0.36 -6.52
N LEU A 74 12.87 -0.23 -5.33
CA LEU A 74 12.00 -1.36 -4.99
C LEU A 74 10.53 -0.97 -5.10
N PHE A 75 10.14 0.18 -4.54
CA PHE A 75 8.80 0.76 -4.68
C PHE A 75 8.38 0.88 -6.15
N SER A 76 9.22 1.48 -6.99
CA SER A 76 8.94 1.67 -8.42
C SER A 76 8.77 0.35 -9.19
N LEU A 77 9.50 -0.70 -8.80
CA LEU A 77 9.35 -2.03 -9.36
C LEU A 77 8.06 -2.73 -8.88
N MET A 78 7.72 -2.58 -7.58
CA MET A 78 6.49 -3.13 -7.00
C MET A 78 5.23 -2.46 -7.56
N THR A 79 5.33 -1.21 -7.99
CA THR A 79 4.24 -0.42 -8.58
C THR A 79 4.19 -0.46 -10.11
N LYS A 80 5.06 -1.24 -10.76
CA LYS A 80 5.18 -1.36 -12.22
C LYS A 80 5.64 -0.07 -12.94
N ASN A 81 6.20 0.90 -12.21
CA ASN A 81 6.82 2.08 -12.81
C ASN A 81 8.18 1.74 -13.46
N LEU A 82 8.81 0.64 -12.99
CA LEU A 82 10.04 0.08 -13.56
C LEU A 82 9.86 -1.42 -13.86
N TYR A 83 10.72 -1.93 -14.73
CA TYR A 83 10.79 -3.36 -15.06
C TYR A 83 12.05 -3.97 -14.43
N PRO A 84 11.94 -5.16 -13.79
CA PRO A 84 13.11 -5.80 -13.19
C PRO A 84 14.13 -6.24 -14.24
N GLY A 85 15.41 -6.13 -13.92
CA GLY A 85 16.50 -6.69 -14.74
C GLY A 85 16.56 -8.22 -14.60
N LYS A 86 16.31 -8.75 -13.39
CA LYS A 86 16.19 -10.17 -13.05
C LYS A 86 15.26 -10.32 -11.85
N GLY A 87 14.67 -11.50 -11.70
CA GLY A 87 13.72 -11.82 -10.64
C GLY A 87 12.28 -11.48 -10.99
N ASN A 88 11.36 -11.69 -10.08
CA ASN A 88 9.93 -11.53 -10.32
C ASN A 88 9.22 -10.96 -9.10
N ILE A 89 8.12 -10.26 -9.36
CA ILE A 89 7.20 -9.78 -8.34
C ILE A 89 5.83 -10.40 -8.60
N PHE A 90 5.25 -10.97 -7.55
CA PHE A 90 3.95 -11.64 -7.62
C PHE A 90 2.94 -10.90 -6.73
N LEU A 91 1.74 -10.70 -7.24
CA LEU A 91 0.57 -10.23 -6.52
C LEU A 91 -0.41 -11.39 -6.40
N LYS A 92 -0.65 -11.88 -5.19
CA LYS A 92 -1.47 -13.08 -4.95
C LYS A 92 -1.06 -14.27 -5.85
N GLY A 93 0.26 -14.49 -5.99
CA GLY A 93 0.84 -15.57 -6.78
C GLY A 93 0.77 -15.39 -8.29
N LYS A 94 0.30 -14.25 -8.81
CA LYS A 94 0.36 -13.89 -10.23
C LYS A 94 1.50 -12.90 -10.46
N ASN A 95 2.38 -13.20 -11.42
CA ASN A 95 3.45 -12.27 -11.78
C ASN A 95 2.81 -10.95 -12.26
N ILE A 96 3.20 -9.82 -11.64
CA ILE A 96 2.63 -8.51 -11.96
C ILE A 96 2.95 -8.07 -13.39
N GLN A 97 4.04 -8.56 -13.99
CA GLN A 97 4.39 -8.23 -15.37
C GLN A 97 3.36 -8.77 -16.37
N ASN A 98 2.66 -9.86 -16.03
CA ASN A 98 1.62 -10.46 -16.85
C ASN A 98 0.25 -9.78 -16.71
N LEU A 99 0.11 -8.80 -15.80
CA LEU A 99 -1.09 -8.00 -15.63
C LEU A 99 -0.96 -6.74 -16.49
N ASN A 100 -2.01 -6.35 -17.23
CA ASN A 100 -2.04 -5.00 -17.80
C ASN A 100 -2.23 -3.94 -16.69
N LEU A 101 -1.98 -2.67 -16.99
CA LEU A 101 -2.04 -1.59 -16.01
C LEU A 101 -3.43 -1.47 -15.36
N LYS A 102 -4.50 -1.63 -16.13
CA LYS A 102 -5.88 -1.56 -15.62
C LYS A 102 -6.20 -2.71 -14.66
N GLU A 103 -5.74 -3.92 -14.97
CA GLU A 103 -5.89 -5.09 -14.08
C GLU A 103 -5.08 -4.93 -12.80
N PHE A 104 -3.87 -4.39 -12.89
CA PHE A 104 -3.03 -4.11 -11.74
C PHE A 104 -3.66 -3.02 -10.85
N ALA A 105 -4.10 -1.91 -11.44
CA ALA A 105 -4.75 -0.82 -10.74
C ALA A 105 -6.06 -1.21 -10.04
N ARG A 106 -6.78 -2.25 -10.49
CA ARG A 106 -7.94 -2.81 -9.77
C ARG A 106 -7.58 -3.65 -8.53
N LYS A 107 -6.30 -3.86 -8.27
CA LYS A 107 -5.80 -4.72 -7.17
C LYS A 107 -4.90 -3.99 -6.19
N VAL A 108 -4.19 -2.98 -6.68
CA VAL A 108 -3.20 -2.20 -5.91
C VAL A 108 -3.47 -0.73 -6.14
N ALA A 109 -3.73 -0.01 -5.06
CA ALA A 109 -3.76 1.45 -5.05
C ALA A 109 -2.40 1.98 -4.59
N ILE A 110 -2.00 3.14 -5.11
CA ILE A 110 -0.68 3.72 -4.91
C ILE A 110 -0.83 5.19 -4.57
N VAL A 111 -0.15 5.65 -3.54
CA VAL A 111 0.09 7.06 -3.26
C VAL A 111 1.59 7.31 -3.33
N GLN A 112 2.01 8.17 -4.23
CA GLN A 112 3.43 8.52 -4.43
C GLN A 112 3.85 9.61 -3.43
N GLN A 113 5.15 9.79 -3.25
CA GLN A 113 5.73 10.85 -2.41
C GLN A 113 5.36 12.25 -2.93
N TYR A 114 5.44 12.44 -4.24
CA TYR A 114 5.08 13.69 -4.92
C TYR A 114 3.84 13.48 -5.77
N ASN A 115 2.78 14.18 -5.41
CA ASN A 115 1.53 14.17 -6.15
C ASN A 115 1.17 15.61 -6.52
N SER A 116 0.67 15.80 -7.74
CA SER A 116 0.18 17.10 -8.23
C SER A 116 -1.17 16.92 -8.92
N ALA A 117 -1.99 17.94 -8.81
CA ALA A 117 -3.26 18.06 -9.51
C ALA A 117 -3.38 19.46 -10.09
N SER A 118 -4.31 19.68 -11.02
CA SER A 118 -4.59 21.05 -11.48
C SER A 118 -5.15 21.90 -10.34
N ASP A 119 -4.84 23.20 -10.36
CA ASP A 119 -5.13 24.11 -9.25
C ASP A 119 -6.64 24.28 -8.99
N ASP A 120 -7.47 24.09 -10.00
CA ASP A 120 -8.92 24.30 -10.01
C ASP A 120 -9.74 23.01 -9.72
N ILE A 121 -9.07 21.86 -9.51
CA ILE A 121 -9.77 20.60 -9.25
C ILE A 121 -10.32 20.57 -7.83
N THR A 122 -11.60 20.19 -7.68
CA THR A 122 -12.21 19.96 -6.37
C THR A 122 -11.76 18.65 -5.75
N VAL A 123 -11.88 18.55 -4.43
CA VAL A 123 -11.58 17.32 -3.68
C VAL A 123 -12.35 16.13 -4.24
N GLU A 124 -13.67 16.26 -4.43
CA GLU A 124 -14.50 15.20 -4.99
C GLU A 124 -14.02 14.75 -6.36
N ASN A 125 -13.76 15.68 -7.26
CA ASN A 125 -13.32 15.37 -8.62
C ASN A 125 -11.98 14.65 -8.64
N LEU A 126 -11.05 15.02 -7.75
CA LEU A 126 -9.78 14.32 -7.63
C LEU A 126 -9.98 12.91 -7.07
N VAL A 127 -10.80 12.74 -6.04
CA VAL A 127 -11.11 11.43 -5.46
C VAL A 127 -11.79 10.52 -6.49
N ALA A 128 -12.68 11.07 -7.31
CA ALA A 128 -13.38 10.35 -8.39
C ALA A 128 -12.42 9.73 -9.44
N PHE A 129 -11.21 10.28 -9.62
CA PHE A 129 -10.19 9.66 -10.49
C PHE A 129 -9.76 8.27 -10.01
N GLY A 130 -9.92 7.95 -8.72
CA GLY A 130 -9.72 6.60 -8.22
C GLY A 130 -10.61 5.56 -8.89
N ARG A 131 -11.77 5.94 -9.45
CA ARG A 131 -12.68 5.04 -10.18
C ARG A 131 -12.26 4.76 -11.64
N THR A 132 -11.27 5.48 -12.17
CA THR A 132 -10.80 5.33 -13.56
C THR A 132 -10.54 3.88 -13.98
N PRO A 133 -9.90 3.00 -13.19
CA PRO A 133 -9.69 1.61 -13.58
C PRO A 133 -10.98 0.80 -13.74
N HIS A 134 -12.09 1.25 -13.16
CA HIS A 134 -13.39 0.56 -13.21
C HIS A 134 -14.27 1.05 -14.35
N LYS A 135 -14.08 2.31 -14.80
CA LYS A 135 -14.89 2.89 -15.87
C LYS A 135 -14.70 2.16 -17.19
N LYS A 136 -15.79 1.95 -17.93
CA LYS A 136 -15.78 1.52 -19.33
C LYS A 136 -15.77 2.77 -20.21
N MET A 137 -15.22 2.62 -21.43
CA MET A 137 -15.20 3.70 -22.42
C MET A 137 -16.65 4.17 -22.68
N MET A 138 -16.90 5.47 -22.56
CA MET A 138 -18.21 6.13 -22.77
C MET A 138 -19.32 5.83 -21.73
N GLN A 139 -18.98 5.34 -20.54
CA GLN A 139 -19.92 5.20 -19.44
C GLN A 139 -19.70 6.34 -18.41
N GLY A 140 -20.78 7.03 -18.01
CA GLY A 140 -20.79 7.96 -16.87
C GLY A 140 -20.53 7.24 -15.55
N ASP A 141 -20.53 7.99 -14.45
CA ASP A 141 -20.36 7.44 -13.12
C ASP A 141 -21.54 6.53 -12.76
N SER A 142 -21.26 5.39 -12.15
CA SER A 142 -22.27 4.47 -11.66
C SER A 142 -22.63 4.79 -10.22
N ALA A 143 -23.80 4.33 -9.74
CA ALA A 143 -24.17 4.45 -8.32
C ALA A 143 -23.15 3.77 -7.38
N GLU A 144 -22.36 2.83 -7.89
CA GLU A 144 -21.23 2.23 -7.14
C GLU A 144 -20.06 3.22 -7.04
N ASP A 145 -19.76 3.94 -8.11
CA ASP A 145 -18.69 4.93 -8.12
C ASP A 145 -19.01 6.08 -7.15
N GLU A 146 -20.24 6.58 -7.15
CA GLU A 146 -20.71 7.61 -6.20
C GLU A 146 -20.55 7.15 -4.74
N ARG A 147 -21.02 5.93 -4.43
CA ARG A 147 -20.86 5.33 -3.08
C ARG A 147 -19.41 5.20 -2.67
N MET A 148 -18.52 4.82 -3.58
CA MET A 148 -17.10 4.68 -3.28
C MET A 148 -16.42 6.04 -3.06
N ILE A 149 -16.83 7.08 -3.78
CA ILE A 149 -16.36 8.45 -3.57
C ILE A 149 -16.79 8.95 -2.19
N GLU A 150 -18.08 8.83 -1.86
CA GLU A 150 -18.64 9.23 -0.58
C GLU A 150 -17.94 8.51 0.58
N TRP A 151 -17.85 7.18 0.52
CA TRP A 151 -17.13 6.37 1.51
C TRP A 151 -15.67 6.81 1.69
N ALA A 152 -14.95 7.08 0.61
CA ALA A 152 -13.56 7.50 0.69
C ALA A 152 -13.42 8.87 1.36
N LEU A 153 -14.33 9.81 1.05
CA LEU A 153 -14.37 11.13 1.69
C LEU A 153 -14.70 11.05 3.19
N GLU A 154 -15.66 10.19 3.57
CA GLU A 154 -16.04 9.98 4.98
C GLU A 154 -14.88 9.39 5.78
N VAL A 155 -14.28 8.28 5.31
CA VAL A 155 -13.20 7.58 6.02
C VAL A 155 -11.98 8.46 6.23
N THR A 156 -11.72 9.38 5.29
CA THR A 156 -10.58 10.32 5.37
C THR A 156 -10.92 11.67 6.03
N ASN A 157 -12.17 11.84 6.52
CA ASN A 157 -12.67 13.09 7.09
C ASN A 157 -12.54 14.29 6.15
N LEU A 158 -12.97 14.12 4.90
CA LEU A 158 -12.91 15.15 3.85
C LEU A 158 -14.27 15.64 3.37
N MET A 159 -15.39 15.17 3.95
CA MET A 159 -16.74 15.54 3.52
C MET A 159 -16.99 17.04 3.51
N GLU A 160 -16.51 17.77 4.53
CA GLU A 160 -16.64 19.25 4.61
C GLU A 160 -15.84 20.02 3.56
N TYR A 161 -14.85 19.33 2.92
CA TYR A 161 -13.99 19.91 1.88
C TYR A 161 -14.36 19.46 0.48
N ARG A 162 -15.45 18.69 0.32
CA ARG A 162 -15.85 18.02 -0.93
C ARG A 162 -15.76 18.92 -2.16
N ASP A 163 -16.35 20.13 -2.06
CA ASP A 163 -16.44 21.09 -3.15
C ASP A 163 -15.27 22.10 -3.20
N ARG A 164 -14.32 21.98 -2.25
CA ARG A 164 -13.19 22.89 -2.16
C ARG A 164 -12.10 22.49 -3.16
N GLU A 165 -11.45 23.47 -3.76
CA GLU A 165 -10.26 23.27 -4.60
C GLU A 165 -9.11 22.68 -3.77
N VAL A 166 -8.42 21.67 -4.31
CA VAL A 166 -7.31 20.97 -3.62
C VAL A 166 -6.14 21.92 -3.33
N SER A 167 -5.91 22.92 -4.20
CA SER A 167 -4.89 23.96 -4.01
C SER A 167 -5.07 24.76 -2.71
N ARG A 168 -6.31 24.92 -2.22
CA ARG A 168 -6.64 25.69 -1.01
C ARG A 168 -6.57 24.88 0.29
N LEU A 169 -6.13 23.63 0.23
CA LEU A 169 -6.00 22.75 1.40
C LEU A 169 -4.61 22.86 2.01
N SER A 170 -4.50 22.58 3.33
CA SER A 170 -3.23 22.38 3.99
C SER A 170 -2.49 21.14 3.45
N GLY A 171 -1.18 21.01 3.72
CA GLY A 171 -0.39 19.87 3.30
C GLY A 171 -0.99 18.53 3.77
N GLY A 172 -1.37 18.45 5.06
CA GLY A 172 -1.99 17.25 5.62
C GLY A 172 -3.37 16.94 5.04
N GLN A 173 -4.19 17.96 4.77
CA GLN A 173 -5.47 17.77 4.08
C GLN A 173 -5.26 17.26 2.65
N ARG A 174 -4.31 17.84 1.90
CA ARG A 174 -3.96 17.35 0.55
C ARG A 174 -3.50 15.90 0.58
N GLN A 175 -2.68 15.51 1.56
CA GLN A 175 -2.25 14.12 1.69
C GLN A 175 -3.43 13.17 1.91
N ARG A 176 -4.42 13.57 2.72
CA ARG A 176 -5.66 12.80 2.90
C ARG A 176 -6.46 12.67 1.60
N VAL A 177 -6.49 13.69 0.73
CA VAL A 177 -7.18 13.63 -0.57
C VAL A 177 -6.53 12.58 -1.47
N TRP A 178 -5.20 12.49 -1.51
CA TRP A 178 -4.51 11.45 -2.28
C TRP A 178 -4.77 10.05 -1.75
N ILE A 179 -4.85 9.91 -0.42
CA ILE A 179 -5.25 8.64 0.19
C ILE A 179 -6.72 8.33 -0.14
N ALA A 180 -7.62 9.31 -0.08
CA ALA A 180 -9.03 9.12 -0.45
C ALA A 180 -9.19 8.67 -1.91
N MET A 181 -8.46 9.29 -2.84
CA MET A 181 -8.42 8.87 -4.25
C MET A 181 -7.96 7.40 -4.38
N ALA A 182 -6.92 7.02 -3.66
CA ALA A 182 -6.42 5.65 -3.66
C ALA A 182 -7.45 4.66 -3.05
N LEU A 183 -8.14 5.06 -1.97
CA LEU A 183 -9.22 4.25 -1.36
C LEU A 183 -10.43 4.10 -2.27
N CYS A 184 -10.82 5.17 -2.96
CA CYS A 184 -11.92 5.18 -3.92
C CYS A 184 -11.72 4.15 -5.04
N GLN A 185 -10.48 3.73 -5.31
CA GLN A 185 -10.14 2.67 -6.23
C GLN A 185 -10.67 1.29 -5.78
N GLY A 186 -10.99 1.10 -4.48
CA GLY A 186 -11.62 -0.13 -3.96
C GLY A 186 -10.71 -1.35 -3.95
N THR A 187 -9.42 -1.16 -3.72
CA THR A 187 -8.42 -2.24 -3.71
C THR A 187 -8.21 -2.80 -2.30
N LYS A 188 -7.67 -4.03 -2.22
CA LYS A 188 -7.28 -4.67 -0.95
C LYS A 188 -5.81 -4.44 -0.59
N THR A 189 -5.04 -3.79 -1.45
CA THR A 189 -3.63 -3.47 -1.20
C THR A 189 -3.39 -1.99 -1.50
N LEU A 190 -2.81 -1.29 -0.55
CA LEU A 190 -2.44 0.12 -0.64
C LEU A 190 -0.92 0.25 -0.44
N ILE A 191 -0.25 0.92 -1.37
CA ILE A 191 1.18 1.20 -1.29
C ILE A 191 1.38 2.70 -1.15
N LEU A 192 2.11 3.11 -0.10
CA LEU A 192 2.34 4.51 0.27
C LEU A 192 3.84 4.80 0.23
N ASP A 193 4.27 5.74 -0.62
CA ASP A 193 5.65 6.20 -0.69
C ASP A 193 5.84 7.42 0.20
N GLU A 194 6.47 7.24 1.35
CA GLU A 194 6.77 8.30 2.32
C GLU A 194 5.57 9.21 2.67
N PRO A 195 4.45 8.64 3.16
CA PRO A 195 3.20 9.38 3.31
C PRO A 195 3.24 10.50 4.37
N THR A 196 4.30 10.56 5.19
CA THR A 196 4.48 11.53 6.27
C THR A 196 5.51 12.61 5.97
N THR A 197 6.24 12.50 4.85
CA THR A 197 7.30 13.45 4.48
C THR A 197 6.71 14.84 4.20
N TYR A 198 7.40 15.90 4.62
CA TYR A 198 7.00 17.32 4.52
C TYR A 198 5.74 17.73 5.31
N LEU A 199 5.26 16.86 6.20
CA LEU A 199 4.16 17.17 7.11
C LEU A 199 4.72 17.55 8.49
N ASP A 200 4.04 18.44 9.21
CA ASP A 200 4.31 18.64 10.62
C ASP A 200 3.90 17.42 11.45
N ILE A 201 4.41 17.31 12.66
CA ILE A 201 4.25 16.13 13.54
C ILE A 201 2.77 15.77 13.78
N ARG A 202 1.88 16.76 13.86
CA ARG A 202 0.46 16.54 14.05
C ARG A 202 -0.13 15.78 12.86
N TYR A 203 0.11 16.27 11.65
CA TYR A 203 -0.42 15.66 10.43
C TYR A 203 0.25 14.30 10.13
N GLN A 204 1.53 14.11 10.48
CA GLN A 204 2.17 12.81 10.39
C GLN A 204 1.42 11.77 11.23
N ILE A 205 1.12 12.09 12.50
CA ILE A 205 0.38 11.21 13.41
C ILE A 205 -1.03 10.94 12.87
N GLU A 206 -1.75 11.97 12.40
CA GLU A 206 -3.09 11.83 11.84
C GLU A 206 -3.12 10.90 10.60
N ILE A 207 -2.12 10.99 9.72
CA ILE A 207 -1.99 10.09 8.55
C ILE A 207 -1.70 8.66 8.99
N LEU A 208 -0.79 8.44 9.94
CA LEU A 208 -0.47 7.10 10.42
C LEU A 208 -1.63 6.46 11.19
N GLN A 209 -2.41 7.25 11.94
CA GLN A 209 -3.65 6.79 12.56
C GLN A 209 -4.70 6.40 11.50
N LEU A 210 -4.83 7.18 10.43
CA LEU A 210 -5.69 6.82 9.31
C LEU A 210 -5.24 5.50 8.67
N VAL A 211 -3.95 5.34 8.39
CA VAL A 211 -3.37 4.09 7.86
C VAL A 211 -3.71 2.90 8.75
N LYS A 212 -3.55 3.04 10.08
CA LYS A 212 -3.88 2.00 11.05
C LYS A 212 -5.38 1.66 11.06
N LYS A 213 -6.24 2.68 11.01
CA LYS A 213 -7.70 2.53 10.88
C LYS A 213 -8.06 1.76 9.62
N LEU A 214 -7.48 2.12 8.46
CA LEU A 214 -7.73 1.44 7.19
C LEU A 214 -7.37 -0.05 7.23
N ASN A 215 -6.29 -0.39 7.90
CA ASN A 215 -5.90 -1.78 8.08
C ASN A 215 -6.85 -2.51 9.05
N GLN A 216 -7.11 -1.96 10.24
CA GLN A 216 -7.86 -2.64 11.31
C GLN A 216 -9.35 -2.77 11.00
N GLU A 217 -9.99 -1.72 10.46
CA GLU A 217 -11.43 -1.70 10.23
C GLU A 217 -11.82 -2.28 8.85
N PHE A 218 -10.96 -2.11 7.84
CA PHE A 218 -11.29 -2.50 6.45
C PHE A 218 -10.42 -3.66 5.93
N GLY A 219 -9.46 -4.16 6.72
CA GLY A 219 -8.59 -5.27 6.36
C GLY A 219 -7.69 -4.99 5.15
N ILE A 220 -7.35 -3.72 4.90
CA ILE A 220 -6.50 -3.32 3.79
C ILE A 220 -5.06 -3.70 4.12
N THR A 221 -4.41 -4.43 3.23
CA THR A 221 -2.96 -4.68 3.29
C THR A 221 -2.23 -3.40 2.94
N ILE A 222 -1.32 -2.95 3.79
CA ILE A 222 -0.60 -1.69 3.60
C ILE A 222 0.89 -1.95 3.50
N ILE A 223 1.50 -1.35 2.49
CA ILE A 223 2.96 -1.31 2.31
C ILE A 223 3.34 0.17 2.32
N MET A 224 4.22 0.58 3.21
CA MET A 224 4.65 1.97 3.26
C MET A 224 6.16 2.10 3.41
N VAL A 225 6.71 3.19 2.91
CA VAL A 225 8.09 3.60 3.17
C VAL A 225 8.06 4.66 4.26
N LEU A 226 8.82 4.47 5.33
CA LEU A 226 8.99 5.46 6.39
C LEU A 226 10.47 5.71 6.68
N HIS A 227 10.76 6.94 7.14
CA HIS A 227 12.11 7.34 7.58
C HIS A 227 12.24 7.32 9.10
N ASP A 228 11.17 7.58 9.84
CA ASP A 228 11.17 7.60 11.30
C ASP A 228 11.02 6.18 11.86
N ILE A 229 12.02 5.74 12.62
CA ILE A 229 12.07 4.38 13.19
C ILE A 229 10.97 4.21 14.24
N ASN A 230 10.69 5.23 15.06
CA ASN A 230 9.67 5.16 16.10
C ASN A 230 8.25 5.11 15.51
N GLN A 231 8.01 5.82 14.40
CA GLN A 231 6.77 5.68 13.63
C GLN A 231 6.65 4.27 13.07
N ALA A 232 7.71 3.72 12.49
CA ALA A 232 7.71 2.35 11.95
C ALA A 232 7.41 1.31 13.04
N ILE A 233 8.04 1.40 14.21
CA ILE A 233 7.76 0.53 15.37
C ILE A 233 6.29 0.62 15.79
N THR A 234 5.74 1.83 15.85
CA THR A 234 4.40 2.07 16.44
C THR A 234 3.26 1.64 15.50
N TYR A 235 3.46 1.77 14.20
CA TYR A 235 2.38 1.64 13.22
C TYR A 235 2.51 0.44 12.28
N SER A 236 3.55 -0.40 12.42
CA SER A 236 3.73 -1.56 11.55
C SER A 236 3.55 -2.88 12.28
N ASP A 237 3.06 -3.88 11.57
CA ASP A 237 3.07 -5.29 12.00
C ASP A 237 4.35 -6.00 11.56
N ASN A 238 4.99 -5.50 10.49
CA ASN A 238 6.23 -6.05 9.94
C ASN A 238 7.14 -4.95 9.43
N ILE A 239 8.44 -5.06 9.65
CA ILE A 239 9.47 -4.16 9.14
C ILE A 239 10.40 -4.92 8.20
N ILE A 240 10.71 -4.27 7.07
CA ILE A 240 11.72 -4.71 6.11
C ILE A 240 12.82 -3.64 6.08
N GLY A 241 13.97 -3.94 6.67
CA GLY A 241 15.13 -3.07 6.68
C GLY A 241 16.05 -3.37 5.50
N MET A 242 16.32 -2.34 4.68
CA MET A 242 17.16 -2.44 3.49
C MET A 242 18.49 -1.73 3.68
N LYS A 243 19.56 -2.37 3.18
CA LYS A 243 20.90 -1.78 3.08
C LYS A 243 21.57 -2.20 1.78
N ASP A 244 22.23 -1.27 1.08
CA ASP A 244 23.07 -1.52 -0.10
C ASP A 244 22.42 -2.40 -1.18
N GLY A 245 21.09 -2.32 -1.32
CA GLY A 245 20.32 -3.04 -2.33
C GLY A 245 19.91 -4.45 -1.95
N VAL A 246 20.01 -4.83 -0.68
CA VAL A 246 19.54 -6.12 -0.14
C VAL A 246 18.63 -5.90 1.06
N VAL A 247 17.82 -6.90 1.41
CA VAL A 247 17.10 -6.96 2.69
C VAL A 247 18.07 -7.43 3.76
N LEU A 248 18.24 -6.63 4.82
CA LEU A 248 19.10 -6.93 5.95
C LEU A 248 18.32 -7.57 7.10
N VAL A 249 17.15 -7.03 7.41
CA VAL A 249 16.24 -7.51 8.46
C VAL A 249 14.81 -7.55 7.94
N GLU A 250 14.04 -8.55 8.38
CA GLU A 250 12.60 -8.68 8.09
C GLU A 250 11.93 -9.36 9.29
N GLY A 251 10.85 -8.77 9.82
CA GLY A 251 10.08 -9.37 10.92
C GLY A 251 9.33 -8.35 11.76
N ASP A 252 8.84 -8.82 12.92
CA ASP A 252 8.14 -8.01 13.92
C ASP A 252 9.02 -6.85 14.39
N PRO A 253 8.50 -5.61 14.45
CA PRO A 253 9.23 -4.44 14.94
C PRO A 253 9.91 -4.66 16.30
N GLU A 254 9.24 -5.37 17.22
CA GLU A 254 9.78 -5.67 18.55
C GLU A 254 11.00 -6.62 18.50
N GLU A 255 11.10 -7.44 17.48
CA GLU A 255 12.21 -8.39 17.31
C GLU A 255 13.36 -7.77 16.50
N VAL A 256 13.04 -7.17 15.34
CA VAL A 256 14.05 -6.78 14.36
C VAL A 256 14.70 -5.42 14.62
N ILE A 257 14.06 -4.51 15.37
CA ILE A 257 14.66 -3.22 15.73
C ILE A 257 15.48 -3.38 17.00
N THR A 258 16.78 -3.43 16.85
CA THR A 258 17.79 -3.50 17.90
C THR A 258 18.89 -2.47 17.65
N GLU A 259 19.70 -2.16 18.68
CA GLU A 259 20.86 -1.26 18.51
C GLU A 259 21.81 -1.76 17.40
N GLU A 260 21.98 -3.08 17.29
CA GLU A 260 22.80 -3.71 16.27
C GLU A 260 22.19 -3.53 14.87
N SER A 261 20.90 -3.82 14.69
CA SER A 261 20.23 -3.66 13.40
C SER A 261 20.18 -2.20 12.93
N ILE A 262 20.01 -1.25 13.87
CA ILE A 262 20.04 0.18 13.59
C ILE A 262 21.46 0.58 13.13
N ARG A 263 22.49 0.17 13.87
CA ARG A 263 23.89 0.42 13.49
C ARG A 263 24.20 -0.16 12.11
N GLU A 264 23.72 -1.37 11.83
CA GLU A 264 23.92 -1.97 10.52
C GLU A 264 23.17 -1.23 9.42
N LEU A 265 21.88 -0.89 9.61
CA LEU A 265 21.04 -0.24 8.60
C LEU A 265 21.47 1.19 8.28
N TYR A 266 21.84 1.95 9.31
CA TYR A 266 22.07 3.40 9.21
C TYR A 266 23.51 3.84 9.42
N GLY A 267 24.37 2.96 9.96
CA GLY A 267 25.76 3.30 10.27
C GLY A 267 25.93 4.23 11.48
N ILE A 268 24.91 4.31 12.36
CA ILE A 268 24.91 5.14 13.57
C ILE A 268 24.54 4.30 14.78
N GLU A 269 25.04 4.68 15.95
CA GLU A 269 24.70 4.05 17.23
C GLU A 269 23.58 4.85 17.90
N LEU A 270 22.43 4.21 18.09
CA LEU A 270 21.29 4.76 18.81
C LEU A 270 20.87 3.79 19.91
N GLY A 271 20.60 4.31 21.09
CA GLY A 271 20.07 3.50 22.21
C GLY A 271 18.64 3.03 21.92
N VAL A 272 18.34 1.80 22.30
CA VAL A 272 16.99 1.25 22.26
C VAL A 272 16.50 1.06 23.70
N THR A 273 15.36 1.63 24.03
CA THR A 273 14.76 1.55 25.37
C THR A 273 13.29 1.16 25.30
N ARG A 274 12.67 0.97 26.47
CA ARG A 274 11.22 0.76 26.59
C ARG A 274 10.60 1.86 27.44
N VAL A 275 9.52 2.46 26.93
CA VAL A 275 8.69 3.43 27.63
C VAL A 275 7.27 2.87 27.64
N ASP A 276 6.68 2.69 28.81
CA ASP A 276 5.34 2.09 29.00
C ASP A 276 5.17 0.74 28.25
N GLY A 277 6.23 -0.10 28.29
CA GLY A 277 6.26 -1.42 27.63
C GLY A 277 6.48 -1.40 26.13
N ARG A 278 6.52 -0.24 25.48
CA ARG A 278 6.78 -0.10 24.04
C ARG A 278 8.24 0.23 23.76
N LYS A 279 8.78 -0.33 22.71
CA LYS A 279 10.14 -0.07 22.23
C LYS A 279 10.25 1.35 21.66
N PHE A 280 11.32 2.04 22.02
CA PHE A 280 11.68 3.36 21.52
C PHE A 280 13.15 3.43 21.18
N VAL A 281 13.46 4.09 20.07
CA VAL A 281 14.82 4.44 19.65
C VAL A 281 15.10 5.88 20.06
N LEU A 282 16.15 6.06 20.83
CA LEU A 282 16.59 7.37 21.29
C LEU A 282 17.51 7.99 20.23
N ALA A 283 16.97 8.94 19.46
CA ALA A 283 17.79 9.82 18.62
C ALA A 283 18.28 10.97 19.50
N VAL A 284 19.58 10.97 19.82
CA VAL A 284 20.23 12.02 20.65
C VAL A 284 20.85 13.06 19.73
#